data_69894a11fb7f1d2e7ff8a4dc2ca4ee90
#
_entry.id   69894a11fb7f1d2e7ff8a4dc2ca4ee90
#
_cell.length_a   1.000
_cell.length_b   1.000
_cell.length_c   1.000
_cell.angle_alpha   90.00
_cell.angle_beta   90.00
_cell.angle_gamma   90.00
#
_symmetry.space_group_name_H-M   'P 1'
#
loop_
_entity.id
_entity.type
_entity.pdbx_description
1 polymer ?
#
loop_
_entity_poly.entity_id
_entity_poly.type
_entity_poly.pdbx_seq_one_letter_code
_entity_poly.pdbx_strand_id
1 'polypeptide(L)'
;MSGNAETFEELGLSESTVNTLIGLGYGQPTPFQALAIRSLTEKHDLLARTDNDPGNPAAYALQIIEHILKDGPAYNPTALILVPTRGLAIQVHEDTFQLTARGAVARVLGLFEGKPLTSQIGPLKHGVDIVVGTPGRVLEHVKRKTLRIEQLKILVLDRVDEMLDLGLAQEIETIIGMTPKTRQTVLFSATSPPRVLRMALQHLRDPALVSITAEDIETAARSEAPSAAMLNLYFGAGKGAGISPRDLVGLLSNEGGLAGDQIGPIKIKQNFSLVAVPAEDAKNLVSKLRSSRIKGRKAKIRLERFSGRPS
;
A
#
# COMPACT_ATOMS: atom_id res chain seq x y z
N MET A 1 -8.23 28.70 25.67
CA MET A 1 -6.78 28.59 25.74
C MET A 1 -6.30 28.50 24.29
N SER A 2 -5.80 29.61 23.75
CA SER A 2 -5.17 29.65 22.42
C SER A 2 -3.85 28.91 22.52
N GLY A 3 -3.84 27.63 22.15
CA GLY A 3 -2.60 26.91 21.94
C GLY A 3 -1.86 27.60 20.80
N ASN A 4 -0.64 28.09 21.08
CA ASN A 4 0.27 28.50 20.03
C ASN A 4 0.37 27.38 19.01
N ALA A 5 0.10 27.71 17.75
CA ALA A 5 0.33 26.75 16.66
C ALA A 5 1.84 26.44 16.62
N GLU A 6 2.18 25.19 16.69
CA GLU A 6 3.54 24.68 16.68
C GLU A 6 4.22 25.03 15.34
N THR A 7 5.48 25.42 15.38
CA THR A 7 6.26 25.75 14.17
C THR A 7 7.05 24.54 13.67
N PHE A 8 7.53 24.59 12.43
CA PHE A 8 8.36 23.51 11.87
C PHE A 8 9.71 23.39 12.61
N GLU A 9 10.26 24.48 13.14
CA GLU A 9 11.46 24.48 13.98
C GLU A 9 11.23 23.73 15.31
N GLU A 10 10.08 23.99 15.96
CA GLU A 10 9.70 23.31 17.21
C GLU A 10 9.48 21.83 17.03
N LEU A 11 9.19 21.37 15.81
CA LEU A 11 9.11 19.95 15.43
C LEU A 11 10.49 19.29 15.21
N GLY A 12 11.58 20.05 15.36
CA GLY A 12 12.96 19.54 15.26
C GLY A 12 13.51 19.44 13.84
N LEU A 13 12.88 20.13 12.86
CA LEU A 13 13.43 20.21 11.52
C LEU A 13 14.60 21.18 11.46
N SER A 14 15.59 20.87 10.60
CA SER A 14 16.76 21.72 10.40
C SER A 14 16.39 23.05 9.76
N GLU A 15 17.17 24.10 10.02
CA GLU A 15 17.00 25.42 9.42
C GLU A 15 16.95 25.36 7.88
N SER A 16 17.76 24.51 7.27
CA SER A 16 17.77 24.29 5.82
C SER A 16 16.42 23.79 5.30
N THR A 17 15.81 22.82 6.01
CA THR A 17 14.48 22.26 5.66
C THR A 17 13.40 23.30 5.86
N VAL A 18 13.43 24.03 6.96
CA VAL A 18 12.45 25.11 7.24
C VAL A 18 12.52 26.20 6.18
N ASN A 19 13.71 26.66 5.80
CA ASN A 19 13.87 27.65 4.74
C ASN A 19 13.33 27.17 3.39
N THR A 20 13.50 25.89 3.08
CA THR A 20 12.90 25.26 1.88
C THR A 20 11.38 25.31 1.93
N LEU A 21 10.78 24.95 3.08
CA LEU A 21 9.33 25.00 3.29
C LEU A 21 8.76 26.40 3.11
N ILE A 22 9.39 27.40 3.72
CA ILE A 22 9.01 28.81 3.59
C ILE A 22 9.06 29.23 2.11
N GLY A 23 10.13 28.86 1.41
CA GLY A 23 10.30 29.15 -0.02
C GLY A 23 9.25 28.49 -0.92
N LEU A 24 8.66 27.37 -0.47
CA LEU A 24 7.55 26.66 -1.13
C LEU A 24 6.16 27.15 -0.70
N GLY A 25 6.09 28.10 0.23
CA GLY A 25 4.82 28.69 0.70
C GLY A 25 4.19 27.93 1.87
N TYR A 26 4.89 27.01 2.52
CA TYR A 26 4.43 26.38 3.76
C TYR A 26 4.64 27.38 4.93
N GLY A 27 3.55 27.85 5.54
CA GLY A 27 3.63 28.79 6.68
C GLY A 27 3.84 28.06 8.00
N GLN A 28 2.88 27.24 8.37
CA GLN A 28 2.88 26.44 9.60
C GLN A 28 2.41 25.02 9.32
N PRO A 29 2.85 24.01 10.11
CA PRO A 29 2.34 22.66 9.97
C PRO A 29 0.85 22.59 10.31
N THR A 30 0.11 21.80 9.57
CA THR A 30 -1.24 21.42 9.99
C THR A 30 -1.15 20.56 11.27
N PRO A 31 -2.23 20.48 12.08
CA PRO A 31 -2.22 19.62 13.28
C PRO A 31 -1.84 18.17 12.97
N PHE A 32 -2.27 17.65 11.83
CA PHE A 32 -1.90 16.33 11.37
C PHE A 32 -0.41 16.23 11.05
N GLN A 33 0.13 17.18 10.30
CA GLN A 33 1.56 17.23 9.96
C GLN A 33 2.42 17.33 11.23
N ALA A 34 2.04 18.15 12.19
CA ALA A 34 2.76 18.28 13.46
C ALA A 34 2.86 16.96 14.21
N LEU A 35 1.74 16.22 14.33
CA LEU A 35 1.73 14.91 14.97
C LEU A 35 2.57 13.87 14.22
N ALA A 36 2.43 13.81 12.90
CA ALA A 36 3.15 12.86 12.07
C ALA A 36 4.67 13.13 12.08
N ILE A 37 5.09 14.40 11.88
CA ILE A 37 6.50 14.78 11.87
C ILE A 37 7.14 14.48 13.24
N ARG A 38 6.48 14.82 14.35
CA ARG A 38 6.98 14.54 15.70
C ARG A 38 7.22 13.04 15.89
N SER A 39 6.20 12.22 15.61
CA SER A 39 6.31 10.76 15.76
C SER A 39 7.43 10.17 14.92
N LEU A 40 7.63 10.68 13.70
CA LEU A 40 8.67 10.23 12.80
C LEU A 40 10.06 10.68 13.27
N THR A 41 10.19 11.89 13.84
CA THR A 41 11.44 12.42 14.41
C THR A 41 11.89 11.59 15.62
N GLU A 42 10.94 11.11 16.44
CA GLU A 42 11.19 10.19 17.56
C GLU A 42 11.51 8.75 17.12
N LYS A 43 11.54 8.49 15.80
CA LYS A 43 11.84 7.19 15.17
C LYS A 43 10.82 6.09 15.47
N HIS A 44 9.59 6.44 15.83
CA HIS A 44 8.50 5.47 15.88
C HIS A 44 8.05 5.07 14.48
N ASP A 45 7.58 3.85 14.33
CA ASP A 45 6.77 3.52 13.18
C ASP A 45 5.46 4.32 13.27
N LEU A 46 4.80 4.59 12.15
CA LEU A 46 3.62 5.44 12.14
C LEU A 46 2.46 4.74 11.43
N LEU A 47 1.31 4.71 12.07
CA LEU A 47 0.03 4.39 11.44
C LEU A 47 -0.87 5.62 11.50
N ALA A 48 -1.17 6.19 10.35
CA ALA A 48 -1.95 7.42 10.26
C ALA A 48 -3.16 7.26 9.33
N ARG A 49 -4.35 7.68 9.81
CA ARG A 49 -5.52 7.84 8.97
C ARG A 49 -5.65 9.30 8.55
N THR A 50 -5.77 9.53 7.26
CA THR A 50 -5.88 10.87 6.70
C THR A 50 -6.89 10.88 5.55
N ASP A 51 -7.80 11.83 5.58
CA ASP A 51 -8.83 12.00 4.55
C ASP A 51 -8.23 12.72 3.31
N ASN A 52 -7.33 12.05 2.58
CA ASN A 52 -6.73 12.56 1.32
C ASN A 52 -6.12 13.98 1.43
N ASP A 53 -5.54 14.33 2.58
CA ASP A 53 -4.87 15.61 2.75
C ASP A 53 -3.68 15.72 1.77
N PRO A 54 -3.65 16.73 0.88
CA PRO A 54 -2.52 16.96 -0.02
C PRO A 54 -1.20 17.25 0.72
N GLY A 55 -1.25 17.54 2.03
CA GLY A 55 -0.08 17.73 2.88
C GLY A 55 0.60 16.45 3.37
N ASN A 56 0.03 15.25 3.13
CA ASN A 56 0.63 13.99 3.56
C ASN A 56 2.04 13.74 3.01
N PRO A 57 2.32 13.98 1.71
CA PRO A 57 3.67 13.79 1.18
C PRO A 57 4.73 14.62 1.90
N ALA A 58 4.40 15.84 2.32
CA ALA A 58 5.33 16.69 3.05
C ALA A 58 5.73 16.07 4.40
N ALA A 59 4.79 15.50 5.16
CA ALA A 59 5.07 14.97 6.49
C ALA A 59 6.16 13.89 6.48
N TYR A 60 6.07 12.89 5.59
CA TYR A 60 7.09 11.85 5.52
C TYR A 60 8.32 12.26 4.72
N ALA A 61 8.18 13.10 3.67
CA ALA A 61 9.30 13.55 2.88
C ALA A 61 10.26 14.41 3.69
N LEU A 62 9.76 15.27 4.56
CA LEU A 62 10.58 16.08 5.47
C LEU A 62 11.43 15.21 6.38
N GLN A 63 10.85 14.17 6.97
CA GLN A 63 11.61 13.25 7.81
C GLN A 63 12.67 12.48 7.03
N ILE A 64 12.38 12.07 5.79
CA ILE A 64 13.36 11.43 4.92
C ILE A 64 14.52 12.39 4.62
N ILE A 65 14.21 13.66 4.34
CA ILE A 65 15.19 14.71 4.08
C ILE A 65 16.10 14.93 5.30
N GLU A 66 15.54 15.07 6.50
CA GLU A 66 16.29 15.21 7.74
C GLU A 66 17.23 14.02 7.96
N HIS A 67 16.76 12.80 7.67
CA HIS A 67 17.60 11.61 7.77
C HIS A 67 18.77 11.65 6.79
N ILE A 68 18.55 12.07 5.54
CA ILE A 68 19.60 12.19 4.52
C ILE A 68 20.58 13.33 4.85
N LEU A 69 20.08 14.46 5.36
CA LEU A 69 20.94 15.57 5.79
C LEU A 69 21.89 15.16 6.91
N LYS A 70 21.43 14.29 7.82
CA LYS A 70 22.23 13.79 8.95
C LYS A 70 23.25 12.74 8.54
N ASP A 71 22.82 11.74 7.73
CA ASP A 71 23.63 10.55 7.43
C ASP A 71 24.42 10.71 6.11
N GLY A 72 24.11 11.73 5.31
CA GLY A 72 24.67 11.96 3.98
C GLY A 72 23.99 11.13 2.88
N PRO A 73 24.28 11.47 1.60
CA PRO A 73 23.74 10.73 0.45
C PRO A 73 24.33 9.32 0.37
N ALA A 74 23.48 8.36 -0.01
CA ALA A 74 23.86 6.96 -0.16
C ALA A 74 23.83 6.52 -1.63
N TYR A 75 24.58 5.46 -1.98
CA TYR A 75 24.52 4.88 -3.33
C TYR A 75 23.18 4.14 -3.57
N ASN A 76 22.73 3.37 -2.57
CA ASN A 76 21.44 2.70 -2.60
C ASN A 76 20.39 3.59 -1.90
N PRO A 77 19.10 3.48 -2.25
CA PRO A 77 18.08 4.33 -1.65
C PRO A 77 17.98 4.15 -0.14
N THR A 78 17.95 5.29 0.54
CA THR A 78 17.69 5.38 1.97
C THR A 78 16.20 5.25 2.26
N ALA A 79 15.35 5.76 1.36
CA ALA A 79 13.91 5.72 1.49
C ALA A 79 13.19 5.18 0.24
N LEU A 80 12.11 4.45 0.48
CA LEU A 80 11.18 3.96 -0.53
C LEU A 80 9.76 4.39 -0.18
N ILE A 81 9.10 5.06 -1.10
CA ILE A 81 7.70 5.48 -1.00
C ILE A 81 6.89 4.70 -2.02
N LEU A 82 5.97 3.85 -1.55
CA LEU A 82 5.04 3.10 -2.37
C LEU A 82 3.68 3.79 -2.41
N VAL A 83 3.14 3.92 -3.61
CA VAL A 83 1.83 4.53 -3.89
C VAL A 83 1.03 3.66 -4.86
N PRO A 84 -0.33 3.68 -4.81
CA PRO A 84 -1.17 2.75 -5.56
C PRO A 84 -1.11 2.90 -7.08
N THR A 85 -0.95 4.13 -7.58
CA THR A 85 -1.14 4.41 -9.00
C THR A 85 0.02 5.21 -9.60
N ARG A 86 0.19 5.08 -10.91
CA ARG A 86 1.15 5.89 -11.66
C ARG A 86 0.92 7.40 -11.50
N GLY A 87 -0.35 7.84 -11.53
CA GLY A 87 -0.69 9.26 -11.40
C GLY A 87 -0.20 9.82 -10.08
N LEU A 88 -0.49 9.10 -8.99
CA LEU A 88 -0.01 9.49 -7.67
C LEU A 88 1.52 9.40 -7.54
N ALA A 89 2.15 8.39 -8.17
CA ALA A 89 3.60 8.28 -8.16
C ALA A 89 4.30 9.48 -8.84
N ILE A 90 3.72 10.01 -9.90
CA ILE A 90 4.21 11.23 -10.56
C ILE A 90 4.05 12.43 -9.61
N GLN A 91 2.89 12.60 -9.00
CA GLN A 91 2.62 13.70 -8.08
C GLN A 91 3.55 13.65 -6.86
N VAL A 92 3.60 12.52 -6.16
CA VAL A 92 4.44 12.36 -4.97
C VAL A 92 5.94 12.50 -5.30
N HIS A 93 6.36 12.02 -6.47
CA HIS A 93 7.73 12.24 -6.95
C HIS A 93 8.03 13.74 -7.10
N GLU A 94 7.13 14.49 -7.76
CA GLU A 94 7.31 15.94 -7.97
C GLU A 94 7.32 16.70 -6.64
N ASP A 95 6.36 16.42 -5.75
CA ASP A 95 6.28 17.04 -4.43
C ASP A 95 7.56 16.77 -3.61
N THR A 96 8.02 15.51 -3.59
CA THR A 96 9.26 15.13 -2.91
C THR A 96 10.47 15.83 -3.54
N PHE A 97 10.54 15.90 -4.86
CA PHE A 97 11.62 16.57 -5.58
C PHE A 97 11.70 18.07 -5.24
N GLN A 98 10.57 18.78 -5.15
CA GLN A 98 10.53 20.17 -4.73
C GLN A 98 11.05 20.33 -3.28
N LEU A 99 10.61 19.46 -2.37
CA LEU A 99 11.04 19.48 -0.96
C LEU A 99 12.53 19.17 -0.77
N THR A 100 13.17 18.44 -1.67
CA THR A 100 14.63 18.22 -1.66
C THR A 100 15.43 19.41 -2.24
N ALA A 101 14.89 20.60 -2.23
CA ALA A 101 15.45 21.77 -2.89
C ALA A 101 15.84 21.49 -4.35
N ARG A 102 14.91 20.85 -5.07
CA ARG A 102 15.06 20.42 -6.47
C ARG A 102 16.26 19.51 -6.69
N GLY A 103 16.46 18.56 -5.78
CA GLY A 103 17.53 17.57 -5.87
C GLY A 103 18.89 18.04 -5.29
N ALA A 104 18.97 19.25 -4.74
CA ALA A 104 20.21 19.73 -4.13
C ALA A 104 20.58 18.96 -2.85
N VAL A 105 19.56 18.49 -2.10
CA VAL A 105 19.72 17.73 -0.86
C VAL A 105 19.72 16.23 -1.10
N ALA A 106 18.82 15.73 -1.98
CA ALA A 106 18.67 14.31 -2.23
C ALA A 106 18.24 14.03 -3.68
N ARG A 107 18.70 12.92 -4.23
CA ARG A 107 18.34 12.44 -5.58
C ARG A 107 17.06 11.61 -5.49
N VAL A 108 15.99 12.09 -6.13
CA VAL A 108 14.68 11.44 -6.14
C VAL A 108 14.47 10.76 -7.48
N LEU A 109 14.00 9.51 -7.49
CA LEU A 109 13.70 8.76 -8.71
C LEU A 109 12.29 8.17 -8.64
N GLY A 110 11.51 8.40 -9.71
CA GLY A 110 10.20 7.79 -9.91
C GLY A 110 10.29 6.45 -10.64
N LEU A 111 9.76 5.38 -10.04
CA LEU A 111 9.66 4.03 -10.62
C LEU A 111 8.19 3.63 -10.79
N PHE A 112 7.65 3.82 -11.97
CA PHE A 112 6.25 3.52 -12.31
C PHE A 112 6.09 3.12 -13.78
N GLU A 113 4.97 2.52 -14.11
CA GLU A 113 4.63 2.04 -15.45
C GLU A 113 4.51 3.19 -16.46
N GLY A 114 4.54 2.85 -17.76
CA GLY A 114 4.38 3.82 -18.86
C GLY A 114 5.67 4.47 -19.35
N LYS A 115 6.83 4.13 -18.72
CA LYS A 115 8.16 4.40 -19.27
C LYS A 115 8.90 3.07 -19.47
N PRO A 116 9.78 2.93 -20.48
CA PRO A 116 10.62 1.75 -20.64
C PRO A 116 11.43 1.49 -19.36
N LEU A 117 11.51 0.25 -18.94
CA LEU A 117 12.29 -0.14 -17.76
C LEU A 117 13.76 0.31 -17.89
N THR A 118 14.32 0.18 -19.09
CA THR A 118 15.71 0.56 -19.41
C THR A 118 16.01 2.03 -19.10
N SER A 119 15.06 2.93 -19.30
CA SER A 119 15.23 4.35 -18.97
C SER A 119 15.33 4.65 -17.48
N GLN A 120 14.86 3.74 -16.62
CA GLN A 120 14.91 3.85 -15.17
C GLN A 120 16.19 3.23 -14.58
N ILE A 121 16.89 2.37 -15.33
CA ILE A 121 18.12 1.69 -14.88
C ILE A 121 19.31 2.65 -14.81
N GLY A 122 19.42 3.59 -15.75
CA GLY A 122 20.51 4.55 -15.78
C GLY A 122 20.64 5.35 -14.47
N PRO A 123 19.60 6.07 -14.04
CA PRO A 123 19.60 6.78 -12.76
C PRO A 123 19.94 5.88 -11.56
N LEU A 124 19.41 4.65 -11.50
CA LEU A 124 19.72 3.69 -10.41
C LEU A 124 21.21 3.33 -10.34
N LYS A 125 21.88 3.27 -11.49
CA LYS A 125 23.34 3.01 -11.54
C LYS A 125 24.18 4.19 -11.07
N HIS A 126 23.68 5.41 -11.14
CA HIS A 126 24.35 6.60 -10.65
C HIS A 126 24.10 6.87 -9.16
N GLY A 127 23.24 6.06 -8.54
CA GLY A 127 22.82 6.20 -7.16
C GLY A 127 21.62 7.12 -6.98
N VAL A 128 20.73 6.73 -6.10
CA VAL A 128 19.51 7.47 -5.73
C VAL A 128 19.31 7.39 -4.23
N ASP A 129 18.75 8.43 -3.65
CA ASP A 129 18.55 8.52 -2.21
C ASP A 129 17.10 8.19 -1.84
N ILE A 130 16.15 8.61 -2.68
CA ILE A 130 14.72 8.40 -2.49
C ILE A 130 14.11 7.77 -3.76
N VAL A 131 13.37 6.70 -3.59
CA VAL A 131 12.57 6.08 -4.65
C VAL A 131 11.09 6.29 -4.35
N VAL A 132 10.34 6.80 -5.32
CA VAL A 132 8.87 6.86 -5.31
C VAL A 132 8.34 5.94 -6.39
N GLY A 133 7.45 5.02 -6.08
CA GLY A 133 7.00 4.08 -7.11
C GLY A 133 5.72 3.32 -6.82
N THR A 134 5.23 2.66 -7.87
CA THR A 134 4.15 1.68 -7.76
C THR A 134 4.71 0.31 -7.35
N PRO A 135 3.99 -0.48 -6.52
CA PRO A 135 4.50 -1.76 -6.03
C PRO A 135 4.97 -2.70 -7.15
N GLY A 136 4.21 -2.82 -8.23
CA GLY A 136 4.55 -3.72 -9.35
C GLY A 136 5.87 -3.34 -10.02
N ARG A 137 6.09 -2.05 -10.33
CA ARG A 137 7.32 -1.58 -10.98
C ARG A 137 8.53 -1.64 -10.04
N VAL A 138 8.36 -1.29 -8.77
CA VAL A 138 9.42 -1.41 -7.77
C VAL A 138 9.83 -2.88 -7.62
N LEU A 139 8.88 -3.80 -7.48
CA LEU A 139 9.16 -5.23 -7.36
C LEU A 139 9.86 -5.79 -8.62
N GLU A 140 9.51 -5.30 -9.81
CA GLU A 140 10.20 -5.67 -11.05
C GLU A 140 11.68 -5.28 -11.02
N HIS A 141 12.00 -4.06 -10.59
CA HIS A 141 13.40 -3.60 -10.45
C HIS A 141 14.16 -4.39 -9.37
N VAL A 142 13.52 -4.70 -8.23
CA VAL A 142 14.13 -5.50 -7.16
C VAL A 142 14.42 -6.92 -7.64
N LYS A 143 13.46 -7.60 -8.30
CA LYS A 143 13.66 -8.93 -8.87
C LYS A 143 14.77 -8.97 -9.92
N ARG A 144 14.92 -7.92 -10.71
CA ARG A 144 16.01 -7.75 -11.69
C ARG A 144 17.34 -7.32 -11.08
N LYS A 145 17.39 -7.09 -9.76
CA LYS A 145 18.58 -6.61 -9.02
C LYS A 145 19.10 -5.26 -9.53
N THR A 146 18.25 -4.47 -10.20
CA THR A 146 18.56 -3.11 -10.64
C THR A 146 18.26 -2.06 -9.56
N LEU A 147 17.41 -2.41 -8.59
CA LEU A 147 17.14 -1.66 -7.37
C LEU A 147 17.51 -2.54 -6.17
N ARG A 148 18.30 -2.00 -5.26
CA ARG A 148 18.70 -2.66 -4.01
C ARG A 148 18.05 -1.95 -2.84
N ILE A 149 17.31 -2.70 -2.03
CA ILE A 149 16.53 -2.18 -0.88
C ILE A 149 16.94 -2.81 0.46
N GLU A 150 18.02 -3.59 0.47
CA GLU A 150 18.51 -4.30 1.66
C GLU A 150 19.12 -3.36 2.72
N GLN A 151 19.35 -2.08 2.36
CA GLN A 151 19.89 -1.05 3.27
C GLN A 151 18.88 0.06 3.55
N LEU A 152 17.61 -0.14 3.18
CA LEU A 152 16.56 0.83 3.35
C LEU A 152 16.38 1.22 4.82
N LYS A 153 16.29 2.53 5.09
CA LYS A 153 16.06 3.06 6.43
C LYS A 153 14.60 3.42 6.68
N ILE A 154 13.91 3.88 5.65
CA ILE A 154 12.52 4.34 5.75
C ILE A 154 11.70 3.72 4.62
N LEU A 155 10.59 3.07 4.97
CA LEU A 155 9.58 2.58 4.04
C LEU A 155 8.27 3.30 4.30
N VAL A 156 7.74 3.96 3.28
CA VAL A 156 6.43 4.60 3.32
C VAL A 156 5.46 3.83 2.43
N LEU A 157 4.31 3.49 2.98
CA LEU A 157 3.17 2.95 2.26
C LEU A 157 2.08 4.01 2.30
N ASP A 158 1.87 4.72 1.21
CA ASP A 158 0.87 5.80 1.13
C ASP A 158 -0.37 5.32 0.39
N ARG A 159 -1.54 5.55 0.98
CA ARG A 159 -2.87 5.04 0.55
C ARG A 159 -2.92 3.51 0.49
N VAL A 160 -2.60 2.89 1.62
CA VAL A 160 -2.58 1.41 1.73
C VAL A 160 -3.94 0.79 1.41
N ASP A 161 -5.04 1.39 1.85
CA ASP A 161 -6.39 0.91 1.54
C ASP A 161 -6.61 0.81 0.03
N GLU A 162 -6.23 1.82 -0.75
CA GLU A 162 -6.33 1.81 -2.21
C GLU A 162 -5.42 0.73 -2.83
N MET A 163 -4.20 0.58 -2.33
CA MET A 163 -3.29 -0.49 -2.80
C MET A 163 -3.89 -1.88 -2.56
N LEU A 164 -4.51 -2.10 -1.40
CA LEU A 164 -5.17 -3.37 -1.08
C LEU A 164 -6.41 -3.60 -1.94
N ASP A 165 -7.20 -2.55 -2.25
CA ASP A 165 -8.34 -2.62 -3.16
C ASP A 165 -7.95 -2.97 -4.59
N LEU A 166 -6.80 -2.49 -5.04
CA LEU A 166 -6.22 -2.83 -6.33
C LEU A 166 -5.60 -4.23 -6.39
N GLY A 167 -5.57 -4.96 -5.26
CA GLY A 167 -5.05 -6.32 -5.17
C GLY A 167 -3.52 -6.40 -5.13
N LEU A 168 -2.84 -5.34 -4.70
CA LEU A 168 -1.36 -5.23 -4.64
C LEU A 168 -0.76 -5.78 -3.33
N ALA A 169 -1.55 -6.47 -2.51
CA ALA A 169 -1.10 -6.98 -1.21
C ALA A 169 0.16 -7.87 -1.33
N GLN A 170 0.19 -8.77 -2.31
CA GLN A 170 1.30 -9.71 -2.49
C GLN A 170 2.61 -9.01 -2.88
N GLU A 171 2.53 -7.99 -3.76
CA GLU A 171 3.68 -7.19 -4.15
C GLU A 171 4.25 -6.41 -2.96
N ILE A 172 3.36 -5.79 -2.17
CA ILE A 172 3.74 -5.04 -0.95
C ILE A 172 4.41 -5.97 0.06
N GLU A 173 3.78 -7.10 0.39
CA GLU A 173 4.35 -8.10 1.32
C GLU A 173 5.73 -8.59 0.87
N THR A 174 5.89 -8.85 -0.43
CA THR A 174 7.17 -9.27 -1.01
C THR A 174 8.24 -8.19 -0.84
N ILE A 175 7.89 -6.92 -1.13
CA ILE A 175 8.82 -5.79 -0.97
C ILE A 175 9.20 -5.62 0.50
N ILE A 176 8.21 -5.62 1.41
CA ILE A 176 8.43 -5.52 2.86
C ILE A 176 9.40 -6.60 3.34
N GLY A 177 9.21 -7.85 2.89
CA GLY A 177 10.06 -8.99 3.26
C GLY A 177 11.51 -8.87 2.79
N MET A 178 11.78 -8.04 1.77
CA MET A 178 13.13 -7.80 1.23
C MET A 178 13.83 -6.59 1.85
N THR A 179 13.16 -5.83 2.71
CA THR A 179 13.73 -4.66 3.39
C THR A 179 14.22 -5.00 4.80
N PRO A 180 15.17 -4.25 5.38
CA PRO A 180 15.65 -4.51 6.74
C PRO A 180 14.53 -4.44 7.78
N LYS A 181 14.54 -5.34 8.75
CA LYS A 181 13.60 -5.29 9.88
C LYS A 181 13.81 -4.07 10.78
N THR A 182 14.98 -3.46 10.72
CA THR A 182 15.35 -2.27 11.51
C THR A 182 14.87 -0.95 10.90
N ARG A 183 14.30 -0.98 9.68
CA ARG A 183 13.76 0.22 9.05
C ARG A 183 12.64 0.84 9.90
N GLN A 184 12.44 2.12 9.73
CA GLN A 184 11.21 2.81 10.14
C GLN A 184 10.14 2.57 9.07
N THR A 185 8.91 2.24 9.49
CA THR A 185 7.80 2.00 8.57
C THR A 185 6.68 2.99 8.83
N VAL A 186 6.22 3.62 7.76
CA VAL A 186 5.16 4.64 7.79
C VAL A 186 4.01 4.17 6.93
N LEU A 187 2.82 4.11 7.50
CA LEU A 187 1.62 3.64 6.83
C LEU A 187 0.54 4.72 6.88
N PHE A 188 0.18 5.24 5.71
CA PHE A 188 -0.93 6.16 5.52
C PHE A 188 -2.10 5.46 4.85
N SER A 189 -3.31 5.78 5.31
CA SER A 189 -4.54 5.25 4.74
C SER A 189 -5.66 6.28 4.88
N ALA A 190 -6.56 6.39 3.92
CA ALA A 190 -7.75 7.23 4.04
C ALA A 190 -8.80 6.57 4.94
N THR A 191 -8.81 5.25 5.00
CA THR A 191 -9.76 4.45 5.77
C THR A 191 -9.03 3.44 6.65
N SER A 192 -9.69 2.90 7.68
CA SER A 192 -9.09 1.93 8.60
C SER A 192 -9.82 0.57 8.56
N PRO A 193 -10.00 -0.06 7.40
CA PRO A 193 -10.64 -1.37 7.34
C PRO A 193 -9.75 -2.42 8.03
N PRO A 194 -10.32 -3.53 8.53
CA PRO A 194 -9.58 -4.58 9.24
C PRO A 194 -8.32 -5.06 8.51
N ARG A 195 -8.33 -5.11 7.17
CA ARG A 195 -7.17 -5.51 6.35
C ARG A 195 -5.99 -4.54 6.44
N VAL A 196 -6.25 -3.21 6.52
CA VAL A 196 -5.20 -2.18 6.70
C VAL A 196 -4.61 -2.30 8.10
N LEU A 197 -5.48 -2.43 9.12
CA LEU A 197 -5.05 -2.56 10.52
C LEU A 197 -4.27 -3.85 10.76
N ARG A 198 -4.66 -4.96 10.12
CA ARG A 198 -3.87 -6.21 10.16
C ARG A 198 -2.49 -6.06 9.54
N MET A 199 -2.38 -5.41 8.36
CA MET A 199 -1.09 -5.12 7.75
C MET A 199 -0.21 -4.27 8.69
N ALA A 200 -0.81 -3.27 9.34
CA ALA A 200 -0.12 -2.47 10.34
C ALA A 200 0.39 -3.32 11.51
N LEU A 201 -0.45 -4.16 12.11
CA LEU A 201 -0.08 -5.05 13.21
C LEU A 201 1.03 -6.05 12.85
N GLN A 202 1.10 -6.48 11.60
CA GLN A 202 2.13 -7.43 11.12
C GLN A 202 3.47 -6.77 10.88
N HIS A 203 3.50 -5.51 10.45
CA HIS A 203 4.71 -4.88 9.90
C HIS A 203 5.20 -3.66 10.65
N LEU A 204 4.39 -3.04 11.50
CA LEU A 204 4.78 -1.91 12.32
C LEU A 204 5.22 -2.37 13.72
N ARG A 205 6.20 -1.66 14.28
CA ARG A 205 6.74 -1.93 15.61
C ARG A 205 6.44 -0.74 16.51
N ASP A 206 5.62 -0.96 17.52
CA ASP A 206 5.19 0.07 18.49
C ASP A 206 4.85 1.40 17.80
N PRO A 207 3.86 1.40 16.87
CA PRO A 207 3.60 2.56 16.04
C PRO A 207 2.93 3.68 16.83
N ALA A 208 3.32 4.90 16.54
CA ALA A 208 2.48 6.05 16.87
C ALA A 208 1.19 6.00 16.05
N LEU A 209 0.05 6.26 16.70
CA LEU A 209 -1.26 6.24 16.09
C LEU A 209 -1.76 7.67 15.89
N VAL A 210 -2.02 8.05 14.64
CA VAL A 210 -2.57 9.38 14.32
C VAL A 210 -3.93 9.20 13.66
N SER A 211 -4.97 9.78 14.28
CA SER A 211 -6.37 9.64 13.85
C SER A 211 -6.89 8.19 13.78
N ILE A 212 -6.29 7.29 14.59
CA ILE A 212 -6.70 5.88 14.77
C ILE A 212 -6.83 5.63 16.26
N THR A 213 -7.89 4.95 16.67
CA THR A 213 -8.14 4.64 18.08
C THR A 213 -7.61 3.26 18.47
N ALA A 214 -7.34 3.07 19.76
CA ALA A 214 -6.99 1.76 20.29
C ALA A 214 -8.12 0.74 20.06
N GLU A 215 -9.39 1.18 20.08
CA GLU A 215 -10.56 0.34 19.80
C GLU A 215 -10.58 -0.17 18.35
N ASP A 216 -10.18 0.67 17.37
CA ASP A 216 -10.01 0.23 15.98
C ASP A 216 -9.01 -0.92 15.88
N ILE A 217 -7.86 -0.80 16.57
CA ILE A 217 -6.80 -1.82 16.60
C ILE A 217 -7.27 -3.10 17.29
N GLU A 218 -7.91 -3.00 18.46
CA GLU A 218 -8.43 -4.16 19.20
C GLU A 218 -9.51 -4.91 18.40
N THR A 219 -10.40 -4.16 17.74
CA THR A 219 -11.45 -4.75 16.91
C THR A 219 -10.84 -5.49 15.73
N ALA A 220 -9.81 -4.94 15.08
CA ALA A 220 -9.09 -5.62 14.01
C ALA A 220 -8.34 -6.87 14.49
N ALA A 221 -7.72 -6.81 15.68
CA ALA A 221 -7.04 -7.95 16.30
C ALA A 221 -8.02 -9.07 16.70
N ARG A 222 -9.20 -8.70 17.22
CA ARG A 222 -10.25 -9.67 17.57
C ARG A 222 -10.94 -10.27 16.36
N SER A 223 -10.96 -9.58 15.24
CA SER A 223 -11.46 -10.11 13.97
C SER A 223 -10.48 -11.10 13.31
N GLU A 224 -9.50 -11.59 14.04
CA GLU A 224 -8.71 -12.77 13.72
C GLU A 224 -9.57 -14.07 13.81
N ALA A 225 -10.51 -14.20 12.87
CA ALA A 225 -10.57 -15.50 12.23
C ALA A 225 -9.34 -15.56 11.31
N PRO A 226 -8.58 -16.66 11.28
CA PRO A 226 -7.46 -16.81 10.38
C PRO A 226 -7.94 -16.40 8.98
N SER A 227 -7.12 -15.66 8.24
CA SER A 227 -7.33 -15.51 6.80
C SER A 227 -7.44 -16.92 6.26
N ALA A 228 -8.66 -17.44 6.21
CA ALA A 228 -8.95 -18.76 5.72
C ALA A 228 -8.31 -18.78 4.34
N ALA A 229 -7.38 -19.70 4.12
CA ALA A 229 -6.72 -19.84 2.84
C ALA A 229 -7.81 -19.73 1.76
N MET A 230 -7.73 -18.69 0.92
CA MET A 230 -8.77 -18.44 -0.06
C MET A 230 -8.58 -19.39 -1.24
N LEU A 231 -9.60 -20.10 -1.63
CA LEU A 231 -9.61 -20.94 -2.81
C LEU A 231 -10.52 -20.33 -3.89
N ASN A 232 -10.10 -20.40 -5.14
CA ASN A 232 -10.91 -19.94 -6.24
C ASN A 232 -11.98 -20.95 -6.60
N LEU A 233 -13.25 -20.52 -6.56
CA LEU A 233 -14.36 -21.22 -7.19
C LEU A 233 -14.40 -20.84 -8.67
N TYR A 234 -14.37 -21.83 -9.53
CA TYR A 234 -14.58 -21.70 -10.97
C TYR A 234 -16.07 -21.79 -11.29
N PHE A 235 -16.58 -20.81 -12.00
CA PHE A 235 -17.92 -20.78 -12.58
C PHE A 235 -17.82 -20.84 -14.10
N GLY A 236 -18.39 -21.84 -14.74
CA GLY A 236 -18.39 -22.02 -16.19
C GLY A 236 -19.32 -21.04 -16.92
N ALA A 237 -19.37 -19.79 -16.49
CA ALA A 237 -20.11 -18.69 -17.08
C ALA A 237 -19.35 -17.38 -16.85
N GLY A 238 -19.29 -16.50 -17.85
CA GLY A 238 -18.53 -15.26 -17.81
C GLY A 238 -19.26 -14.11 -18.53
N LYS A 239 -18.49 -13.13 -19.02
CA LYS A 239 -19.03 -11.94 -19.72
C LYS A 239 -19.91 -12.33 -20.92
N GLY A 240 -19.55 -13.36 -21.69
CA GLY A 240 -20.32 -13.85 -22.83
C GLY A 240 -21.71 -14.40 -22.46
N ALA A 241 -21.92 -14.81 -21.21
CA ALA A 241 -23.19 -15.19 -20.64
C ALA A 241 -23.92 -14.03 -19.91
N GLY A 242 -23.39 -12.81 -19.98
CA GLY A 242 -23.93 -11.62 -19.31
C GLY A 242 -23.73 -11.62 -17.79
N ILE A 243 -22.77 -12.38 -17.27
CA ILE A 243 -22.49 -12.46 -15.83
C ILE A 243 -21.78 -11.19 -15.37
N SER A 244 -22.25 -10.64 -14.25
CA SER A 244 -21.67 -9.50 -13.53
C SER A 244 -21.17 -9.92 -12.14
N PRO A 245 -20.31 -9.12 -11.48
CA PRO A 245 -19.90 -9.38 -10.10
C PRO A 245 -21.09 -9.51 -9.14
N ARG A 246 -22.12 -8.69 -9.32
CA ARG A 246 -23.35 -8.70 -8.51
C ARG A 246 -24.10 -10.02 -8.56
N ASP A 247 -24.13 -10.67 -9.72
CA ASP A 247 -24.78 -11.97 -9.90
C ASP A 247 -24.07 -13.06 -9.11
N LEU A 248 -22.73 -13.02 -9.05
CA LEU A 248 -21.90 -13.98 -8.33
C LEU A 248 -21.96 -13.76 -6.82
N VAL A 249 -21.88 -12.50 -6.38
CA VAL A 249 -22.06 -12.15 -4.96
C VAL A 249 -23.45 -12.57 -4.48
N GLY A 250 -24.51 -12.25 -5.23
CA GLY A 250 -25.88 -12.63 -4.89
C GLY A 250 -26.05 -14.15 -4.76
N LEU A 251 -25.47 -14.92 -5.67
CA LEU A 251 -25.50 -16.38 -5.60
C LEU A 251 -24.80 -16.93 -4.36
N LEU A 252 -23.59 -16.45 -4.10
CA LEU A 252 -22.77 -16.90 -2.97
C LEU A 252 -23.37 -16.50 -1.62
N SER A 253 -23.99 -15.33 -1.53
CA SER A 253 -24.65 -14.89 -0.29
C SER A 253 -26.00 -15.57 -0.09
N ASN A 254 -26.88 -15.61 -1.10
CA ASN A 254 -28.25 -16.09 -0.94
C ASN A 254 -28.33 -17.63 -0.89
N GLU A 255 -27.61 -18.31 -1.77
CA GLU A 255 -27.65 -19.78 -1.86
C GLU A 255 -26.43 -20.42 -1.19
N GLY A 256 -25.26 -19.77 -1.22
CA GLY A 256 -24.04 -20.25 -0.57
C GLY A 256 -24.06 -20.04 0.95
N GLY A 257 -24.67 -18.95 1.42
CA GLY A 257 -24.72 -18.54 2.81
C GLY A 257 -23.45 -17.80 3.28
N LEU A 258 -22.64 -17.26 2.35
CA LEU A 258 -21.50 -16.43 2.70
C LEU A 258 -21.94 -14.99 2.97
N ALA A 259 -21.36 -14.39 3.99
CA ALA A 259 -21.43 -12.94 4.18
C ALA A 259 -20.64 -12.22 3.07
N GLY A 260 -21.07 -11.02 2.69
CA GLY A 260 -20.47 -10.30 1.56
C GLY A 260 -18.98 -9.99 1.76
N ASP A 261 -18.55 -9.80 3.00
CA ASP A 261 -17.16 -9.57 3.43
C ASP A 261 -16.28 -10.83 3.38
N GLN A 262 -16.87 -12.02 3.34
CA GLN A 262 -16.19 -13.31 3.16
C GLN A 262 -15.92 -13.62 1.68
N ILE A 263 -16.53 -12.86 0.75
CA ILE A 263 -16.34 -13.05 -0.69
C ILE A 263 -15.12 -12.22 -1.13
N GLY A 264 -14.08 -12.90 -1.53
CA GLY A 264 -12.85 -12.29 -1.99
C GLY A 264 -12.90 -11.81 -3.46
N PRO A 265 -11.76 -11.56 -4.11
CA PRO A 265 -11.67 -11.03 -5.45
C PRO A 265 -12.46 -11.84 -6.49
N ILE A 266 -13.19 -11.12 -7.36
CA ILE A 266 -13.98 -11.70 -8.46
C ILE A 266 -13.30 -11.37 -9.79
N LYS A 267 -12.94 -12.40 -10.56
CA LYS A 267 -12.35 -12.25 -11.90
C LYS A 267 -13.33 -12.81 -12.94
N ILE A 268 -13.89 -11.97 -13.80
CA ILE A 268 -14.83 -12.39 -14.85
C ILE A 268 -14.11 -12.36 -16.20
N LYS A 269 -13.95 -13.54 -16.80
CA LYS A 269 -13.41 -13.75 -18.15
C LYS A 269 -14.56 -13.91 -19.15
N GLN A 270 -14.24 -14.05 -20.44
CA GLN A 270 -15.25 -14.19 -21.49
C GLN A 270 -16.19 -15.37 -21.26
N ASN A 271 -15.64 -16.56 -20.93
CA ASN A 271 -16.38 -17.81 -20.85
C ASN A 271 -16.51 -18.39 -19.43
N PHE A 272 -15.84 -17.79 -18.44
CA PHE A 272 -15.86 -18.26 -17.06
C PHE A 272 -15.60 -17.14 -16.08
N SER A 273 -15.87 -17.40 -14.81
CA SER A 273 -15.53 -16.49 -13.71
C SER A 273 -14.83 -17.25 -12.59
N LEU A 274 -13.97 -16.55 -11.86
CA LEU A 274 -13.31 -17.03 -10.65
C LEU A 274 -13.71 -16.13 -9.49
N VAL A 275 -14.05 -16.73 -8.36
CA VAL A 275 -14.38 -16.01 -7.12
C VAL A 275 -13.58 -16.65 -5.99
N ALA A 276 -12.81 -15.84 -5.28
CA ALA A 276 -12.10 -16.30 -4.10
C ALA A 276 -13.08 -16.43 -2.91
N VAL A 277 -13.04 -17.58 -2.23
CA VAL A 277 -13.87 -17.89 -1.07
C VAL A 277 -13.03 -18.58 0.02
N PRO A 278 -13.40 -18.54 1.31
CA PRO A 278 -12.69 -19.24 2.36
C PRO A 278 -12.51 -20.73 2.03
N ALA A 279 -11.30 -21.26 2.22
CA ALA A 279 -10.96 -22.64 1.88
C ALA A 279 -11.79 -23.68 2.66
N GLU A 280 -12.17 -23.34 3.89
CA GLU A 280 -13.05 -24.14 4.74
C GLU A 280 -14.45 -24.31 4.15
N ASP A 281 -14.99 -23.24 3.51
CA ASP A 281 -16.30 -23.24 2.90
C ASP A 281 -16.31 -23.75 1.46
N ALA A 282 -15.17 -23.71 0.79
CA ALA A 282 -15.05 -23.92 -0.64
C ALA A 282 -15.62 -25.25 -1.15
N LYS A 283 -15.39 -26.37 -0.43
CA LYS A 283 -15.96 -27.68 -0.78
C LYS A 283 -17.47 -27.74 -0.54
N ASN A 284 -17.93 -27.14 0.55
CA ASN A 284 -19.36 -27.07 0.88
C ASN A 284 -20.13 -26.21 -0.11
N LEU A 285 -19.56 -25.07 -0.52
CA LEU A 285 -20.11 -24.19 -1.53
C LEU A 285 -20.24 -24.88 -2.90
N VAL A 286 -19.24 -25.63 -3.35
CA VAL A 286 -19.32 -26.43 -4.58
C VAL A 286 -20.49 -27.40 -4.51
N SER A 287 -20.71 -28.06 -3.36
CA SER A 287 -21.80 -29.02 -3.16
C SER A 287 -23.17 -28.33 -3.15
N LYS A 288 -23.31 -27.25 -2.38
CA LYS A 288 -24.56 -26.46 -2.28
C LYS A 288 -24.97 -25.84 -3.61
N LEU A 289 -24.01 -25.27 -4.33
CA LEU A 289 -24.27 -24.52 -5.55
C LEU A 289 -24.28 -25.38 -6.83
N ARG A 290 -24.13 -26.70 -6.71
CA ARG A 290 -24.06 -27.63 -7.85
C ARG A 290 -25.30 -27.62 -8.75
N SER A 291 -26.48 -27.35 -8.18
CA SER A 291 -27.77 -27.25 -8.88
C SER A 291 -28.20 -25.83 -9.19
N SER A 292 -27.44 -24.82 -8.72
CA SER A 292 -27.80 -23.43 -8.86
C SER A 292 -27.74 -22.92 -10.28
N ARG A 293 -28.54 -21.89 -10.54
CA ARG A 293 -28.61 -21.23 -11.85
C ARG A 293 -28.20 -19.78 -11.74
N ILE A 294 -27.31 -19.34 -12.61
CA ILE A 294 -26.94 -17.93 -12.73
C ILE A 294 -27.65 -17.37 -13.95
N LYS A 295 -28.51 -16.38 -13.76
CA LYS A 295 -29.38 -15.82 -14.82
C LYS A 295 -30.13 -16.89 -15.60
N GLY A 296 -30.71 -17.87 -14.88
CA GLY A 296 -31.50 -18.95 -15.47
C GLY A 296 -30.68 -20.07 -16.13
N ARG A 297 -29.37 -19.96 -16.24
CA ARG A 297 -28.47 -20.95 -16.85
C ARG A 297 -27.76 -21.78 -15.80
N LYS A 298 -27.68 -23.08 -15.96
CA LYS A 298 -26.89 -23.96 -15.09
C LYS A 298 -25.39 -23.73 -15.37
N ALA A 299 -24.65 -23.23 -14.38
CA ALA A 299 -23.21 -23.04 -14.49
C ALA A 299 -22.48 -24.22 -13.85
N LYS A 300 -21.39 -24.68 -14.49
CA LYS A 300 -20.51 -25.69 -13.89
C LYS A 300 -19.67 -25.02 -12.81
N ILE A 301 -19.85 -25.42 -11.55
CA ILE A 301 -19.14 -24.88 -10.41
C ILE A 301 -18.18 -25.94 -9.87
N ARG A 302 -16.91 -25.56 -9.67
CA ARG A 302 -15.86 -26.44 -9.12
C ARG A 302 -14.76 -25.63 -8.49
N LEU A 303 -13.91 -26.25 -7.69
CA LEU A 303 -12.64 -25.67 -7.29
C LEU A 303 -11.74 -25.48 -8.51
N GLU A 304 -11.03 -24.36 -8.58
CA GLU A 304 -9.98 -24.15 -9.58
C GLU A 304 -8.87 -25.17 -9.32
N ARG A 305 -8.54 -25.98 -10.33
CA ARG A 305 -7.38 -26.87 -10.26
C ARG A 305 -6.14 -26.06 -10.67
N PHE A 306 -5.19 -25.90 -9.76
CA PHE A 306 -3.85 -25.46 -10.14
C PHE A 306 -3.28 -26.45 -11.16
N SER A 307 -3.30 -26.12 -12.43
CA SER A 307 -2.49 -26.81 -13.42
C SER A 307 -1.07 -26.24 -13.35
N GLY A 308 -0.34 -26.62 -12.30
CA GLY A 308 1.09 -26.46 -12.26
C GLY A 308 1.72 -27.50 -13.19
N ARG A 309 2.04 -27.12 -14.42
CA ARG A 309 3.15 -27.73 -15.17
C ARG A 309 4.22 -26.66 -15.28
N PRO A 310 5.41 -26.90 -14.73
CA PRO A 310 6.58 -26.13 -15.12
C PRO A 310 6.97 -26.56 -16.54
N SER A 311 7.12 -25.61 -17.41
CA SER A 311 7.90 -25.75 -18.65
C SER A 311 8.91 -24.61 -18.68
#